data_454104180f7be2d672f78c22dfe06b83
#
_entry.id   454104180f7be2d672f78c22dfe06b83
#
_cell.length_a   1.000
_cell.length_b   1.000
_cell.length_c   1.000
_cell.angle_alpha   90.00
_cell.angle_beta   90.00
_cell.angle_gamma   90.00
#
_symmetry.space_group_name_H-M   'P 1'
#
loop_
_entity.id
_entity.type
_entity.pdbx_description
1 polymer ?
#
loop_
_entity_poly.entity_id
_entity_poly.type
_entity_poly.pdbx_seq_one_letter_code
_entity_poly.pdbx_strand_id
1 'polypeptide(L)'
;MRKTKIVCTIGPACNNEKTLREMCLAGMNVARLNFSHGTHEEHLKNINLIKKVRDELGLPIAILLDTKGPEYRIKTFKDGKIFLNEGDKFIFTSDDIEGDGNIVSVNYKELPGEMEPGDKILLNNGLVIFEVESTDETNIYCKVLVGGELSNRKSMSFPGKVLKQTYLSDYDKNDLLFGIENGVDFVACSFVSVRQDLLDVKEFMHANGGDDIDIIAKIENRSGVDNIEEICRECSGIMIGRGDMGVEIPFEELPAIQKHLKTTCRMLVKRVITATEMLESMIKNPRPTRAEISDVANAVYDGTSAIMLSGETAAGNYPVLTVQTMARIALQTEYNIDYKKMFYDSNFIIRNTVDAISHATCNMAIDVGARAIAVCSISGGTARMVSRFRCPTDILGVTTDERTWRKLALSWGVTPVMSEMFNSLDVLFYTAKNFAKSTFSLAKGDRIVITGGVTNGSSGNTNIIKVEQI
;
A
#
# COMPACT_ATOMS: atom_id res chain seq x y z
N MET A 1 -14.91 -16.38 3.55
CA MET A 1 -14.55 -14.98 3.97
C MET A 1 -13.87 -14.24 2.82
N ARG A 2 -13.92 -12.87 2.80
CA ARG A 2 -13.17 -12.09 1.79
C ARG A 2 -11.67 -12.20 2.06
N LYS A 3 -10.90 -12.52 1.03
CA LYS A 3 -9.44 -12.72 1.11
C LYS A 3 -8.66 -11.42 0.83
N THR A 4 -9.08 -10.62 -0.14
CA THR A 4 -8.49 -9.31 -0.48
C THR A 4 -8.81 -8.28 0.60
N LYS A 5 -7.81 -7.56 1.08
CA LYS A 5 -7.95 -6.59 2.16
C LYS A 5 -8.39 -5.22 1.64
N ILE A 6 -8.92 -4.37 2.52
CA ILE A 6 -9.33 -3.00 2.17
C ILE A 6 -8.57 -2.00 3.05
N VAL A 7 -7.89 -1.07 2.40
CA VAL A 7 -7.26 0.10 3.00
C VAL A 7 -8.17 1.30 2.78
N CYS A 8 -8.49 2.06 3.83
CA CYS A 8 -9.32 3.25 3.73
C CYS A 8 -8.57 4.47 4.25
N THR A 9 -8.57 5.55 3.47
CA THR A 9 -8.02 6.83 3.93
C THR A 9 -9.00 7.49 4.88
N ILE A 10 -8.49 7.91 6.04
CA ILE A 10 -9.25 8.62 7.05
C ILE A 10 -9.13 10.12 6.81
N GLY A 11 -10.26 10.80 6.80
CA GLY A 11 -10.36 12.23 6.58
C GLY A 11 -11.68 12.78 7.09
N PRO A 12 -12.02 14.05 6.74
CA PRO A 12 -13.18 14.75 7.30
C PRO A 12 -14.52 14.00 7.18
N ALA A 13 -14.70 13.19 6.15
CA ALA A 13 -15.96 12.44 5.95
C ALA A 13 -16.15 11.28 6.94
N CYS A 14 -15.06 10.77 7.55
CA CYS A 14 -15.12 9.58 8.38
C CYS A 14 -14.35 9.67 9.70
N ASN A 15 -13.83 10.83 10.09
CA ASN A 15 -13.09 11.04 11.34
C ASN A 15 -14.00 11.24 12.57
N ASN A 16 -15.10 10.49 12.63
CA ASN A 16 -15.98 10.41 13.78
C ASN A 16 -16.25 8.95 14.15
N GLU A 17 -16.54 8.73 15.44
CA GLU A 17 -16.63 7.38 16.01
C GLU A 17 -17.67 6.50 15.31
N LYS A 18 -18.86 7.04 15.02
CA LYS A 18 -19.94 6.30 14.39
C LYS A 18 -19.56 5.80 13.00
N THR A 19 -19.12 6.71 12.13
CA THR A 19 -18.76 6.38 10.75
C THR A 19 -17.56 5.44 10.71
N LEU A 20 -16.53 5.69 11.54
CA LEU A 20 -15.35 4.83 11.59
C LEU A 20 -15.69 3.41 12.04
N ARG A 21 -16.54 3.26 13.05
CA ARG A 21 -17.04 1.96 13.52
C ARG A 21 -17.79 1.23 12.42
N GLU A 22 -18.67 1.92 11.71
CA GLU A 22 -19.42 1.35 10.58
C GLU A 22 -18.48 0.93 9.44
N MET A 23 -17.41 1.69 9.13
CA MET A 23 -16.40 1.31 8.15
C MET A 23 -15.60 0.07 8.57
N CYS A 24 -15.22 -0.05 9.85
CA CYS A 24 -14.57 -1.26 10.37
C CYS A 24 -15.47 -2.49 10.17
N LEU A 25 -16.74 -2.38 10.53
CA LEU A 25 -17.72 -3.47 10.37
C LEU A 25 -18.06 -3.76 8.89
N ALA A 26 -17.98 -2.74 8.01
CA ALA A 26 -18.14 -2.91 6.57
C ALA A 26 -16.96 -3.63 5.90
N GLY A 27 -15.84 -3.77 6.61
CA GLY A 27 -14.69 -4.58 6.16
C GLY A 27 -13.39 -3.81 5.93
N MET A 28 -13.21 -2.60 6.45
CA MET A 28 -11.93 -1.94 6.51
C MET A 28 -10.93 -2.78 7.32
N ASN A 29 -9.72 -2.95 6.79
CA ASN A 29 -8.64 -3.69 7.44
C ASN A 29 -7.48 -2.79 7.88
N VAL A 30 -7.25 -1.69 7.16
CA VAL A 30 -6.17 -0.74 7.41
C VAL A 30 -6.71 0.68 7.29
N ALA A 31 -6.44 1.51 8.27
CA ALA A 31 -6.73 2.94 8.27
C ALA A 31 -5.46 3.68 7.79
N ARG A 32 -5.55 4.35 6.63
CA ARG A 32 -4.47 5.16 6.06
C ARG A 32 -4.62 6.61 6.49
N LEU A 33 -3.54 7.21 6.95
CA LEU A 33 -3.40 8.63 7.25
C LEU A 33 -2.44 9.26 6.23
N ASN A 34 -2.93 10.20 5.44
CA ASN A 34 -2.14 10.87 4.40
C ASN A 34 -1.48 12.13 4.96
N PHE A 35 -0.18 12.07 5.21
CA PHE A 35 0.62 13.16 5.78
C PHE A 35 1.00 14.26 4.78
N SER A 36 0.61 14.12 3.51
CA SER A 36 0.64 15.24 2.55
C SER A 36 -0.38 16.32 2.91
N HIS A 37 -1.33 16.02 3.78
CA HIS A 37 -2.42 16.90 4.22
C HIS A 37 -2.62 16.82 5.73
N GLY A 38 -3.11 17.91 6.31
CA GLY A 38 -3.40 17.99 7.74
C GLY A 38 -2.18 18.29 8.60
N THR A 39 -2.39 18.33 9.90
CA THR A 39 -1.36 18.59 10.92
C THR A 39 -1.15 17.36 11.80
N HIS A 40 0.00 17.29 12.49
CA HIS A 40 0.25 16.24 13.48
C HIS A 40 -0.85 16.15 14.55
N GLU A 41 -1.43 17.28 14.97
CA GLU A 41 -2.53 17.32 15.94
C GLU A 41 -3.81 16.66 15.40
N GLU A 42 -4.14 16.90 14.13
CA GLU A 42 -5.28 16.26 13.47
C GLU A 42 -5.05 14.75 13.29
N HIS A 43 -3.85 14.36 12.88
CA HIS A 43 -3.46 12.97 12.76
C HIS A 43 -3.47 12.25 14.11
N LEU A 44 -3.02 12.89 15.19
CA LEU A 44 -3.08 12.32 16.53
C LEU A 44 -4.52 12.05 16.99
N LYS A 45 -5.45 12.99 16.73
CA LYS A 45 -6.89 12.77 17.01
C LYS A 45 -7.42 11.56 16.24
N ASN A 46 -7.07 11.44 14.97
CA ASN A 46 -7.48 10.30 14.14
C ASN A 46 -6.87 8.98 14.63
N ILE A 47 -5.58 8.95 14.98
CA ILE A 47 -4.92 7.76 15.55
C ILE A 47 -5.62 7.31 16.83
N ASN A 48 -5.88 8.23 17.74
CA ASN A 48 -6.54 7.92 19.01
C ASN A 48 -7.97 7.39 18.79
N LEU A 49 -8.70 7.97 17.84
CA LEU A 49 -10.03 7.49 17.46
C LEU A 49 -10.00 6.09 16.87
N ILE A 50 -9.04 5.80 15.96
CA ILE A 50 -8.86 4.46 15.38
C ILE A 50 -8.53 3.45 16.47
N LYS A 51 -7.60 3.76 17.37
CA LYS A 51 -7.22 2.90 18.49
C LYS A 51 -8.44 2.60 19.38
N LYS A 52 -9.18 3.63 19.80
CA LYS A 52 -10.40 3.45 20.58
C LYS A 52 -11.40 2.51 19.91
N VAL A 53 -11.75 2.77 18.65
CA VAL A 53 -12.78 2.00 17.93
C VAL A 53 -12.33 0.56 17.68
N ARG A 54 -11.07 0.32 17.27
CA ARG A 54 -10.59 -1.05 17.06
C ARG A 54 -10.55 -1.87 18.33
N ASP A 55 -10.16 -1.26 19.46
CA ASP A 55 -10.06 -1.94 20.76
C ASP A 55 -11.45 -2.32 21.26
N GLU A 56 -12.45 -1.42 21.16
CA GLU A 56 -13.83 -1.71 21.49
C GLU A 56 -14.46 -2.81 20.61
N LEU A 57 -14.07 -2.89 19.35
CA LEU A 57 -14.56 -3.91 18.42
C LEU A 57 -13.76 -5.22 18.48
N GLY A 58 -12.59 -5.24 19.13
CA GLY A 58 -11.68 -6.40 19.12
C GLY A 58 -11.17 -6.73 17.72
N LEU A 59 -10.99 -5.73 16.84
CA LEU A 59 -10.59 -5.93 15.46
C LEU A 59 -9.13 -5.49 15.20
N PRO A 60 -8.36 -6.23 14.39
CA PRO A 60 -6.97 -5.93 14.07
C PRO A 60 -6.85 -4.81 13.00
N ILE A 61 -7.45 -3.65 13.25
CA ILE A 61 -7.33 -2.52 12.33
C ILE A 61 -5.93 -1.93 12.46
N ALA A 62 -5.13 -2.07 11.41
CA ALA A 62 -3.79 -1.50 11.35
C ALA A 62 -3.82 -0.01 10.96
N ILE A 63 -2.81 0.74 11.39
CA ILE A 63 -2.62 2.15 11.04
C ILE A 63 -1.45 2.25 10.08
N LEU A 64 -1.68 2.90 8.93
CA LEU A 64 -0.67 3.17 7.91
C LEU A 64 -0.47 4.68 7.78
N LEU A 65 0.74 5.16 8.09
CA LEU A 65 1.20 6.50 7.82
C LEU A 65 1.73 6.56 6.39
N ASP A 66 1.19 7.46 5.58
CA ASP A 66 1.61 7.67 4.18
C ASP A 66 2.36 8.99 4.10
N THR A 67 3.69 8.94 3.84
CA THR A 67 4.57 10.10 3.82
C THR A 67 4.33 10.97 2.60
N LYS A 68 4.75 12.22 2.69
CA LYS A 68 4.71 13.14 1.56
C LYS A 68 5.72 12.75 0.48
N GLY A 69 6.93 12.38 0.89
CA GLY A 69 8.05 12.08 0.00
C GLY A 69 8.64 13.29 -0.73
N PRO A 70 9.61 13.08 -1.62
CA PRO A 70 10.22 14.12 -2.42
C PRO A 70 9.21 14.66 -3.44
N GLU A 71 8.73 15.87 -3.20
CA GLU A 71 7.74 16.52 -4.05
C GLU A 71 8.31 17.78 -4.68
N TYR A 72 8.26 17.83 -6.00
CA TYR A 72 8.67 18.99 -6.78
C TYR A 72 7.46 19.87 -7.08
N ARG A 73 7.55 21.16 -6.80
CA ARG A 73 6.46 22.10 -7.00
C ARG A 73 6.96 23.45 -7.53
N ILE A 74 6.14 24.08 -8.38
CA ILE A 74 6.27 25.51 -8.60
C ILE A 74 5.82 26.28 -7.36
N LYS A 75 6.35 27.49 -7.18
CA LYS A 75 5.92 28.41 -6.12
C LYS A 75 4.66 29.18 -6.54
N THR A 76 4.56 30.46 -6.24
CA THR A 76 3.36 31.25 -6.41
C THR A 76 3.46 32.20 -7.57
N PHE A 77 2.33 32.49 -8.21
CA PHE A 77 2.15 33.54 -9.19
C PHE A 77 1.56 34.78 -8.53
N LYS A 78 1.93 35.95 -9.02
CA LYS A 78 1.46 37.23 -8.56
C LYS A 78 -0.06 37.37 -8.55
N ASP A 79 -0.71 36.86 -9.59
CA ASP A 79 -2.16 36.89 -9.74
C ASP A 79 -2.84 35.56 -9.32
N GLY A 80 -2.10 34.66 -8.63
CA GLY A 80 -2.59 33.37 -8.14
C GLY A 80 -2.68 32.30 -9.23
N LYS A 81 -2.81 32.64 -10.49
CA LYS A 81 -2.87 31.75 -11.65
C LYS A 81 -2.50 32.47 -12.94
N ILE A 82 -2.07 31.67 -13.93
CA ILE A 82 -1.80 32.12 -15.30
C ILE A 82 -2.49 31.20 -16.29
N PHE A 83 -2.53 31.62 -17.56
CA PHE A 83 -2.96 30.76 -18.67
C PHE A 83 -1.84 30.77 -19.71
N LEU A 84 -1.44 29.58 -20.17
CA LEU A 84 -0.41 29.36 -21.16
C LEU A 84 -1.02 28.77 -22.44
N ASN A 85 -0.52 29.19 -23.60
CA ASN A 85 -0.90 28.64 -24.89
C ASN A 85 0.20 27.71 -25.41
N GLU A 86 -0.18 26.79 -26.28
CA GLU A 86 0.78 25.99 -27.04
C GLU A 86 1.74 26.88 -27.83
N GLY A 87 3.03 26.60 -27.73
CA GLY A 87 4.09 27.37 -28.38
C GLY A 87 4.65 28.54 -27.58
N ASP A 88 4.02 28.93 -26.46
CA ASP A 88 4.55 29.96 -25.57
C ASP A 88 5.91 29.54 -25.03
N LYS A 89 6.75 30.54 -24.71
CA LYS A 89 8.00 30.33 -23.97
C LYS A 89 7.76 30.56 -22.50
N PHE A 90 8.34 29.71 -21.65
CA PHE A 90 8.19 29.77 -20.23
C PHE A 90 9.49 29.40 -19.50
N ILE A 91 9.73 29.99 -18.35
CA ILE A 91 10.96 29.79 -17.57
C ILE A 91 10.63 29.24 -16.19
N PHE A 92 11.29 28.17 -15.79
CA PHE A 92 11.36 27.75 -14.41
C PHE A 92 12.69 28.20 -13.82
N THR A 93 12.66 28.81 -12.63
CA THR A 93 13.85 29.36 -11.99
C THR A 93 14.04 28.85 -10.57
N SER A 94 15.31 28.63 -10.17
CA SER A 94 15.70 28.35 -8.79
C SER A 94 15.73 29.62 -7.92
N ASP A 95 15.73 30.81 -8.53
CA ASP A 95 15.66 32.08 -7.82
C ASP A 95 14.29 32.23 -7.12
N ASP A 96 14.30 32.86 -5.94
CA ASP A 96 13.06 33.07 -5.15
C ASP A 96 12.36 34.34 -5.61
N ILE A 97 11.48 34.17 -6.61
CA ILE A 97 10.69 35.27 -7.17
C ILE A 97 9.20 34.95 -7.11
N GLU A 98 8.37 35.97 -7.15
CA GLU A 98 6.94 35.81 -7.42
C GLU A 98 6.74 35.71 -8.95
N GLY A 99 6.14 34.61 -9.39
CA GLY A 99 6.01 34.28 -10.80
C GLY A 99 4.96 35.13 -11.53
N ASP A 100 5.05 35.11 -12.86
CA ASP A 100 4.12 35.77 -13.77
C ASP A 100 3.81 34.88 -15.00
N GLY A 101 3.31 35.47 -16.09
CA GLY A 101 3.01 34.74 -17.32
C GLY A 101 4.20 34.16 -18.09
N ASN A 102 5.42 34.45 -17.68
CA ASN A 102 6.64 34.06 -18.38
C ASN A 102 7.60 33.23 -17.53
N ILE A 103 7.54 33.33 -16.19
CA ILE A 103 8.51 32.74 -15.28
C ILE A 103 7.86 32.36 -13.95
N VAL A 104 8.34 31.26 -13.32
CA VAL A 104 7.96 30.88 -11.97
C VAL A 104 9.11 30.19 -11.24
N SER A 105 9.21 30.45 -9.92
CA SER A 105 10.17 29.76 -9.05
C SER A 105 9.76 28.29 -8.83
N VAL A 106 10.79 27.44 -8.66
CA VAL A 106 10.62 26.05 -8.22
C VAL A 106 11.13 25.86 -6.79
N ASN A 107 10.69 24.81 -6.12
CA ASN A 107 11.10 24.51 -4.74
C ASN A 107 12.45 23.77 -4.66
N TYR A 108 12.87 23.08 -5.74
CA TYR A 108 14.12 22.37 -5.82
C TYR A 108 15.16 23.21 -6.57
N LYS A 109 16.17 23.69 -5.83
CA LYS A 109 17.13 24.68 -6.35
C LYS A 109 18.12 24.11 -7.36
N GLU A 110 18.45 22.84 -7.24
CA GLU A 110 19.39 22.15 -8.11
C GLU A 110 18.77 21.71 -9.45
N LEU A 111 17.45 21.87 -9.62
CA LEU A 111 16.71 21.42 -10.79
C LEU A 111 17.30 21.90 -12.13
N PRO A 112 17.72 23.20 -12.29
CA PRO A 112 18.30 23.64 -13.56
C PRO A 112 19.55 22.87 -14.00
N GLY A 113 20.38 22.47 -13.03
CA GLY A 113 21.61 21.69 -13.27
C GLY A 113 21.37 20.22 -13.61
N GLU A 114 20.14 19.72 -13.43
CA GLU A 114 19.78 18.33 -13.68
C GLU A 114 18.93 18.14 -14.95
N MET A 115 18.40 19.24 -15.52
CA MET A 115 17.58 19.20 -16.73
C MET A 115 18.43 19.36 -17.99
N GLU A 116 18.02 18.70 -19.06
CA GLU A 116 18.70 18.71 -20.37
C GLU A 116 17.71 19.07 -21.48
N PRO A 117 18.20 19.66 -22.61
CA PRO A 117 17.35 19.91 -23.77
C PRO A 117 16.63 18.63 -24.24
N GLY A 118 15.30 18.74 -24.46
CA GLY A 118 14.44 17.62 -24.84
C GLY A 118 13.74 16.94 -23.67
N ASP A 119 14.16 17.20 -22.42
CA ASP A 119 13.42 16.73 -21.23
C ASP A 119 12.01 17.33 -21.20
N LYS A 120 11.07 16.57 -20.64
CA LYS A 120 9.70 17.07 -20.43
C LYS A 120 9.46 17.42 -18.98
N ILE A 121 8.71 18.51 -18.76
CA ILE A 121 8.21 18.93 -17.46
C ILE A 121 6.69 18.92 -17.54
N LEU A 122 6.06 18.16 -16.68
CA LEU A 122 4.61 18.04 -16.58
C LEU A 122 4.12 18.76 -15.33
N LEU A 123 3.07 19.54 -15.46
CA LEU A 123 2.43 20.27 -14.38
C LEU A 123 0.93 19.98 -14.35
N ASN A 124 0.32 20.23 -13.17
CA ASN A 124 -1.11 20.08 -12.98
C ASN A 124 -1.61 18.69 -13.40
N ASN A 125 -0.99 17.62 -12.90
CA ASN A 125 -1.29 16.22 -13.24
C ASN A 125 -1.16 15.92 -14.74
N GLY A 126 -0.15 16.49 -15.40
CA GLY A 126 0.12 16.26 -16.82
C GLY A 126 -0.78 17.05 -17.79
N LEU A 127 -1.63 17.93 -17.28
CA LEU A 127 -2.52 18.77 -18.13
C LEU A 127 -1.77 19.90 -18.83
N VAL A 128 -0.63 20.35 -18.30
CA VAL A 128 0.25 21.36 -18.92
C VAL A 128 1.62 20.74 -19.11
N ILE A 129 2.11 20.73 -20.34
CA ILE A 129 3.35 20.04 -20.72
C ILE A 129 4.35 21.00 -21.34
N PHE A 130 5.57 20.93 -20.86
CA PHE A 130 6.69 21.71 -21.36
C PHE A 130 7.79 20.81 -21.90
N GLU A 131 8.56 21.32 -22.86
CA GLU A 131 9.81 20.73 -23.32
C GLU A 131 10.95 21.71 -23.03
N VAL A 132 12.02 21.21 -22.42
CA VAL A 132 13.22 22.01 -22.14
C VAL A 132 13.96 22.31 -23.42
N GLU A 133 14.19 23.59 -23.73
CA GLU A 133 14.99 24.07 -24.87
C GLU A 133 16.46 24.26 -24.45
N SER A 134 16.70 24.81 -23.26
CA SER A 134 18.06 25.05 -22.71
C SER A 134 17.99 25.30 -21.20
N THR A 135 19.14 25.23 -20.53
CA THR A 135 19.30 25.57 -19.13
C THR A 135 20.53 26.47 -18.93
N ASP A 136 20.51 27.27 -17.83
CA ASP A 136 21.68 27.93 -17.28
C ASP A 136 21.83 27.62 -15.78
N GLU A 137 22.60 28.39 -15.04
CA GLU A 137 22.85 28.11 -13.60
C GLU A 137 21.60 28.15 -12.74
N THR A 138 20.61 28.98 -13.10
CA THR A 138 19.41 29.20 -12.30
C THR A 138 18.09 28.96 -13.05
N ASN A 139 18.11 28.87 -14.37
CA ASN A 139 16.93 28.85 -15.20
C ASN A 139 16.83 27.63 -16.11
N ILE A 140 15.58 27.22 -16.35
CA ILE A 140 15.21 26.21 -17.32
C ILE A 140 14.29 26.90 -18.34
N TYR A 141 14.76 27.05 -19.57
CA TYR A 141 14.01 27.67 -20.67
C TYR A 141 13.20 26.59 -21.38
N CYS A 142 11.90 26.76 -21.40
CA CYS A 142 10.98 25.77 -21.94
C CYS A 142 10.07 26.34 -23.02
N LYS A 143 9.63 25.44 -23.90
CA LYS A 143 8.50 25.65 -24.80
C LYS A 143 7.28 24.90 -24.28
N VAL A 144 6.12 25.55 -24.29
CA VAL A 144 4.85 24.91 -23.94
C VAL A 144 4.42 24.00 -25.08
N LEU A 145 4.29 22.71 -24.83
CA LEU A 145 3.75 21.71 -25.76
C LEU A 145 2.25 21.58 -25.65
N VAL A 146 1.73 21.59 -24.41
CA VAL A 146 0.29 21.57 -24.13
C VAL A 146 0.00 22.69 -23.14
N GLY A 147 -0.79 23.65 -23.56
CA GLY A 147 -1.18 24.82 -22.76
C GLY A 147 -2.37 24.54 -21.84
N GLY A 148 -2.61 25.48 -20.92
CA GLY A 148 -3.72 25.40 -19.98
C GLY A 148 -3.60 26.37 -18.82
N GLU A 149 -4.57 26.31 -17.89
CA GLU A 149 -4.53 27.08 -16.65
C GLU A 149 -3.52 26.47 -15.68
N LEU A 150 -2.64 27.30 -15.12
CA LEU A 150 -1.64 26.92 -14.13
C LEU A 150 -1.78 27.82 -12.91
N SER A 151 -2.09 27.23 -11.77
CA SER A 151 -2.23 27.94 -10.49
C SER A 151 -1.05 27.68 -9.54
N ASN A 152 -1.04 28.36 -8.40
CA ASN A 152 0.00 28.29 -7.40
C ASN A 152 0.28 26.86 -6.91
N ARG A 153 1.55 26.57 -6.61
CA ARG A 153 2.03 25.38 -5.89
C ARG A 153 1.67 24.06 -6.57
N LYS A 154 1.51 24.05 -7.90
CA LYS A 154 1.28 22.81 -8.65
C LYS A 154 2.50 21.91 -8.62
N SER A 155 2.25 20.62 -8.50
CA SER A 155 3.28 19.58 -8.59
C SER A 155 3.89 19.52 -9.98
N MET A 156 5.17 19.21 -10.01
CA MET A 156 5.97 18.99 -11.21
C MET A 156 6.34 17.52 -11.29
N SER A 157 6.32 16.97 -12.49
CA SER A 157 6.80 15.64 -12.81
C SER A 157 7.77 15.67 -13.97
N PHE A 158 8.74 14.75 -13.98
CA PHE A 158 9.84 14.71 -14.94
C PHE A 158 9.95 13.30 -15.53
N PRO A 159 9.10 12.95 -16.52
CA PRO A 159 9.01 11.60 -17.05
C PRO A 159 10.36 11.04 -17.49
N GLY A 160 10.72 9.86 -16.97
CA GLY A 160 11.96 9.18 -17.31
C GLY A 160 13.23 9.73 -16.67
N LYS A 161 13.13 10.75 -15.79
CA LYS A 161 14.29 11.34 -15.11
C LYS A 161 14.31 11.02 -13.62
N VAL A 162 15.48 10.67 -13.09
CA VAL A 162 15.73 10.49 -11.66
C VAL A 162 16.55 11.67 -11.19
N LEU A 163 15.98 12.50 -10.33
CA LEU A 163 16.66 13.66 -9.77
C LEU A 163 17.46 13.25 -8.52
N LYS A 164 18.55 13.98 -8.25
CA LYS A 164 19.51 13.67 -7.18
C LYS A 164 19.12 14.20 -5.81
N GLN A 165 17.87 14.65 -5.64
CA GLN A 165 17.38 15.14 -4.35
C GLN A 165 17.52 14.05 -3.29
N THR A 166 17.94 14.44 -2.08
CA THR A 166 17.88 13.57 -0.90
C THR A 166 16.45 13.09 -0.68
N TYR A 167 16.26 11.77 -0.67
CA TYR A 167 14.93 11.17 -0.57
C TYR A 167 14.20 11.58 0.70
N LEU A 168 14.87 11.49 1.84
CA LEU A 168 14.26 11.72 3.16
C LEU A 168 14.40 13.19 3.58
N SER A 169 13.37 13.98 3.34
CA SER A 169 13.29 15.38 3.77
C SER A 169 13.16 15.52 5.29
N ASP A 170 13.48 16.69 5.84
CA ASP A 170 13.27 16.96 7.28
C ASP A 170 11.79 16.93 7.66
N TYR A 171 10.89 17.22 6.72
CA TYR A 171 9.45 17.06 6.91
C TYR A 171 9.10 15.60 7.11
N ASP A 172 9.54 14.72 6.20
CA ASP A 172 9.28 13.28 6.30
C ASP A 172 9.93 12.66 7.54
N LYS A 173 11.13 13.13 7.94
CA LYS A 173 11.76 12.69 9.19
C LYS A 173 10.88 13.01 10.41
N ASN A 174 10.30 14.21 10.46
CA ASN A 174 9.39 14.58 11.54
C ASN A 174 8.11 13.74 11.53
N ASP A 175 7.57 13.44 10.36
CA ASP A 175 6.41 12.56 10.23
C ASP A 175 6.73 11.12 10.67
N LEU A 176 7.91 10.61 10.33
CA LEU A 176 8.37 9.29 10.77
C LEU A 176 8.53 9.23 12.29
N LEU A 177 9.14 10.25 12.93
CA LEU A 177 9.24 10.34 14.39
C LEU A 177 7.85 10.34 15.03
N PHE A 178 6.95 11.14 14.51
CA PHE A 178 5.56 11.16 14.97
C PHE A 178 4.89 9.79 14.85
N GLY A 179 5.10 9.09 13.74
CA GLY A 179 4.59 7.75 13.51
C GLY A 179 5.12 6.71 14.50
N ILE A 180 6.44 6.76 14.79
CA ILE A 180 7.12 5.90 15.77
C ILE A 180 6.54 6.14 17.17
N GLU A 181 6.48 7.40 17.61
CA GLU A 181 5.94 7.79 18.92
C GLU A 181 4.49 7.37 19.11
N ASN A 182 3.69 7.43 18.05
CA ASN A 182 2.27 7.09 18.09
C ASN A 182 1.98 5.62 17.71
N GLY A 183 2.99 4.80 17.50
CA GLY A 183 2.86 3.35 17.32
C GLY A 183 2.04 2.96 16.10
N VAL A 184 2.31 3.55 14.94
CA VAL A 184 1.74 3.12 13.66
C VAL A 184 2.27 1.74 13.28
N ASP A 185 1.52 0.97 12.50
CA ASP A 185 1.88 -0.39 12.11
C ASP A 185 2.65 -0.43 10.79
N PHE A 186 2.40 0.55 9.91
CA PHE A 186 3.01 0.68 8.58
C PHE A 186 3.39 2.12 8.28
N VAL A 187 4.48 2.27 7.53
CA VAL A 187 4.84 3.52 6.84
C VAL A 187 4.83 3.25 5.34
N ALA A 188 4.04 4.01 4.58
CA ALA A 188 4.08 4.03 3.12
C ALA A 188 4.96 5.18 2.66
N CYS A 189 6.05 4.85 1.97
CA CYS A 189 7.06 5.78 1.49
C CYS A 189 6.75 6.22 0.06
N SER A 190 6.43 7.50 -0.14
CA SER A 190 6.04 8.05 -1.46
C SER A 190 7.21 8.19 -2.42
N PHE A 191 6.97 8.00 -3.71
CA PHE A 191 7.93 8.21 -4.82
C PHE A 191 9.24 7.41 -4.71
N VAL A 192 9.19 6.20 -4.16
CA VAL A 192 10.38 5.33 -4.10
C VAL A 192 10.86 5.00 -5.51
N SER A 193 12.10 5.35 -5.81
CA SER A 193 12.71 5.20 -7.13
C SER A 193 13.81 4.16 -7.16
N VAL A 194 14.59 4.06 -6.09
CA VAL A 194 15.75 3.15 -5.98
C VAL A 194 15.80 2.51 -4.58
N ARG A 195 16.59 1.45 -4.48
CA ARG A 195 16.81 0.74 -3.20
C ARG A 195 17.33 1.66 -2.09
N GLN A 196 18.19 2.62 -2.42
CA GLN A 196 18.82 3.52 -1.46
C GLN A 196 17.78 4.35 -0.70
N ASP A 197 16.70 4.75 -1.35
CA ASP A 197 15.61 5.52 -0.72
C ASP A 197 15.08 4.81 0.53
N LEU A 198 14.90 3.49 0.43
CA LEU A 198 14.42 2.68 1.56
C LEU A 198 15.50 2.38 2.59
N LEU A 199 16.77 2.30 2.20
CA LEU A 199 17.86 2.14 3.14
C LEU A 199 17.98 3.38 4.03
N ASP A 200 17.88 4.59 3.47
CA ASP A 200 17.90 5.84 4.21
C ASP A 200 16.74 5.92 5.22
N VAL A 201 15.53 5.52 4.81
CA VAL A 201 14.36 5.43 5.71
C VAL A 201 14.60 4.43 6.84
N LYS A 202 15.11 3.23 6.53
CA LYS A 202 15.38 2.19 7.53
C LYS A 202 16.42 2.65 8.55
N GLU A 203 17.51 3.24 8.08
CA GLU A 203 18.56 3.75 8.96
C GLU A 203 18.00 4.80 9.93
N PHE A 204 17.21 5.74 9.40
CA PHE A 204 16.55 6.75 10.23
C PHE A 204 15.57 6.13 11.23
N MET A 205 14.72 5.19 10.80
CA MET A 205 13.76 4.51 11.67
C MET A 205 14.46 3.68 12.74
N HIS A 206 15.51 2.95 12.38
CA HIS A 206 16.32 2.15 13.31
C HIS A 206 16.94 3.03 14.42
N ALA A 207 17.54 4.15 14.03
CA ALA A 207 18.13 5.11 14.98
C ALA A 207 17.12 5.70 15.96
N ASN A 208 15.82 5.67 15.64
CA ASN A 208 14.75 6.23 16.44
C ASN A 208 13.76 5.20 17.01
N GLY A 209 14.12 3.90 17.00
CA GLY A 209 13.32 2.84 17.60
C GLY A 209 12.11 2.39 16.80
N GLY A 210 12.11 2.61 15.46
CA GLY A 210 11.04 2.25 14.54
C GLY A 210 11.19 0.89 13.86
N ASP A 211 12.04 -0.01 14.36
CA ASP A 211 12.31 -1.33 13.74
C ASP A 211 11.07 -2.22 13.58
N ASP A 212 10.11 -2.04 14.45
CA ASP A 212 8.87 -2.81 14.47
C ASP A 212 7.81 -2.33 13.46
N ILE A 213 8.07 -1.27 12.71
CA ILE A 213 7.13 -0.72 11.72
C ILE A 213 7.47 -1.29 10.34
N ASP A 214 6.48 -1.85 9.66
CA ASP A 214 6.64 -2.39 8.30
C ASP A 214 6.64 -1.27 7.26
N ILE A 215 7.61 -1.26 6.35
CA ILE A 215 7.69 -0.29 5.25
C ILE A 215 6.94 -0.81 4.02
N ILE A 216 6.14 0.06 3.41
CA ILE A 216 5.46 -0.12 2.14
C ILE A 216 6.05 0.89 1.14
N ALA A 217 6.70 0.42 0.08
CA ALA A 217 7.21 1.30 -0.96
C ALA A 217 6.10 1.71 -1.93
N LYS A 218 5.89 2.99 -2.15
CA LYS A 218 4.95 3.48 -3.16
C LYS A 218 5.67 3.58 -4.50
N ILE A 219 5.18 2.82 -5.48
CA ILE A 219 5.72 2.78 -6.84
C ILE A 219 4.85 3.72 -7.68
N GLU A 220 5.42 4.86 -8.03
CA GLU A 220 4.71 6.00 -8.60
C GLU A 220 5.43 6.59 -9.83
N ASN A 221 6.60 6.03 -10.21
CA ASN A 221 7.41 6.49 -11.33
C ASN A 221 8.08 5.31 -12.05
N ARG A 222 8.67 5.58 -13.24
CA ARG A 222 9.35 4.58 -14.08
C ARG A 222 10.51 3.91 -13.36
N SER A 223 11.34 4.68 -12.67
CA SER A 223 12.50 4.15 -11.96
C SER A 223 12.11 3.13 -10.89
N GLY A 224 11.04 3.41 -10.12
CA GLY A 224 10.51 2.47 -9.13
C GLY A 224 9.99 1.17 -9.75
N VAL A 225 9.41 1.24 -10.96
CA VAL A 225 9.00 0.05 -11.73
C VAL A 225 10.20 -0.76 -12.14
N ASP A 226 11.22 -0.13 -12.72
CA ASP A 226 12.40 -0.80 -13.25
C ASP A 226 13.26 -1.43 -12.14
N ASN A 227 13.31 -0.81 -10.96
CA ASN A 227 14.07 -1.27 -9.79
C ASN A 227 13.26 -2.12 -8.81
N ILE A 228 12.09 -2.61 -9.19
CA ILE A 228 11.13 -3.25 -8.28
C ILE A 228 11.71 -4.40 -7.45
N GLU A 229 12.57 -5.25 -8.02
CA GLU A 229 13.14 -6.38 -7.31
C GLU A 229 14.08 -5.95 -6.19
N GLU A 230 14.90 -4.91 -6.42
CA GLU A 230 15.81 -4.37 -5.42
C GLU A 230 15.07 -3.62 -4.32
N ILE A 231 14.07 -2.82 -4.69
CA ILE A 231 13.16 -2.14 -3.74
C ILE A 231 12.47 -3.17 -2.86
N CYS A 232 11.99 -4.26 -3.43
CA CYS A 232 11.32 -5.32 -2.69
C CYS A 232 12.22 -6.01 -1.65
N ARG A 233 13.56 -5.97 -1.78
CA ARG A 233 14.45 -6.51 -0.73
C ARG A 233 14.36 -5.71 0.55
N GLU A 234 14.05 -4.43 0.46
CA GLU A 234 14.08 -3.49 1.58
C GLU A 234 12.69 -3.14 2.16
N CYS A 235 11.60 -3.65 1.61
CA CYS A 235 10.25 -3.36 2.12
C CYS A 235 9.45 -4.62 2.45
N SER A 236 8.34 -4.45 3.17
CA SER A 236 7.37 -5.51 3.52
C SER A 236 6.25 -5.63 2.49
N GLY A 237 6.14 -4.68 1.60
CA GLY A 237 5.15 -4.62 0.53
C GLY A 237 5.28 -3.37 -0.30
N ILE A 238 4.46 -3.27 -1.34
CA ILE A 238 4.38 -2.09 -2.20
C ILE A 238 2.94 -1.54 -2.27
N MET A 239 2.84 -0.28 -2.62
CA MET A 239 1.61 0.38 -3.05
C MET A 239 1.78 0.86 -4.49
N ILE A 240 0.90 0.42 -5.38
CA ILE A 240 0.86 0.89 -6.76
C ILE A 240 0.03 2.17 -6.77
N GLY A 241 0.69 3.33 -6.82
CA GLY A 241 0.05 4.64 -6.82
C GLY A 241 -0.31 5.07 -8.25
N ARG A 242 -1.48 4.61 -8.75
CA ARG A 242 -1.85 4.74 -10.17
C ARG A 242 -2.07 6.18 -10.61
N GLY A 243 -2.50 7.06 -9.70
CA GLY A 243 -2.70 8.48 -10.00
C GLY A 243 -1.39 9.16 -10.40
N ASP A 244 -0.37 9.09 -9.54
CA ASP A 244 0.95 9.71 -9.80
C ASP A 244 1.70 8.95 -10.90
N MET A 245 1.62 7.61 -10.90
CA MET A 245 2.21 6.79 -11.96
C MET A 245 1.65 7.13 -13.35
N GLY A 246 0.35 7.45 -13.46
CA GLY A 246 -0.30 7.82 -14.71
C GLY A 246 0.10 9.20 -15.25
N VAL A 247 0.75 10.02 -14.43
CA VAL A 247 1.37 11.28 -14.86
C VAL A 247 2.78 11.04 -15.41
N GLU A 248 3.52 10.11 -14.78
CA GLU A 248 4.93 9.82 -15.08
C GLU A 248 5.12 8.83 -16.24
N ILE A 249 4.17 7.96 -16.46
CA ILE A 249 4.26 6.84 -17.41
C ILE A 249 3.10 6.94 -18.41
N PRO A 250 3.32 6.64 -19.70
CA PRO A 250 2.23 6.58 -20.68
C PRO A 250 1.08 5.69 -20.16
N PHE A 251 -0.13 6.24 -20.18
CA PHE A 251 -1.29 5.60 -19.53
C PHE A 251 -1.62 4.22 -20.13
N GLU A 252 -1.30 3.98 -21.38
CA GLU A 252 -1.48 2.70 -22.06
C GLU A 252 -0.57 1.58 -21.52
N GLU A 253 0.53 1.92 -20.84
CA GLU A 253 1.44 0.95 -20.22
C GLU A 253 0.97 0.53 -18.81
N LEU A 254 0.19 1.36 -18.12
CA LEU A 254 -0.19 1.15 -16.73
C LEU A 254 -0.81 -0.23 -16.45
N PRO A 255 -1.73 -0.76 -17.27
CA PRO A 255 -2.31 -2.07 -16.99
C PRO A 255 -1.30 -3.21 -17.01
N ALA A 256 -0.33 -3.16 -17.93
CA ALA A 256 0.74 -4.16 -18.03
C ALA A 256 1.70 -4.06 -16.84
N ILE A 257 2.12 -2.85 -16.48
CA ILE A 257 2.97 -2.56 -15.32
C ILE A 257 2.29 -3.04 -14.03
N GLN A 258 1.02 -2.73 -13.84
CA GLN A 258 0.26 -3.16 -12.67
C GLN A 258 0.27 -4.68 -12.51
N LYS A 259 0.07 -5.43 -13.59
CA LYS A 259 0.11 -6.91 -13.60
C LYS A 259 1.53 -7.42 -13.29
N HIS A 260 2.54 -6.81 -13.88
CA HIS A 260 3.95 -7.15 -13.65
C HIS A 260 4.32 -6.96 -12.18
N LEU A 261 4.04 -5.80 -11.59
CA LEU A 261 4.33 -5.48 -10.19
C LEU A 261 3.63 -6.46 -9.23
N LYS A 262 2.34 -6.76 -9.46
CA LYS A 262 1.59 -7.73 -8.63
C LYS A 262 2.22 -9.12 -8.68
N THR A 263 2.59 -9.59 -9.86
CA THR A 263 3.19 -10.92 -10.04
C THR A 263 4.57 -10.99 -9.39
N THR A 264 5.45 -10.04 -9.67
CA THR A 264 6.81 -9.98 -9.12
C THR A 264 6.79 -9.92 -7.59
N CYS A 265 5.99 -9.01 -7.03
CA CYS A 265 5.91 -8.85 -5.57
C CYS A 265 5.34 -10.10 -4.89
N ARG A 266 4.32 -10.76 -5.48
CA ARG A 266 3.81 -12.03 -4.96
C ARG A 266 4.89 -13.10 -4.91
N MET A 267 5.70 -13.23 -5.96
CA MET A 267 6.83 -14.18 -5.99
C MET A 267 7.90 -13.86 -4.95
N LEU A 268 8.07 -12.58 -4.60
CA LEU A 268 9.00 -12.10 -3.56
C LEU A 268 8.40 -12.04 -2.15
N VAL A 269 7.19 -12.59 -1.93
CA VAL A 269 6.48 -12.61 -0.63
C VAL A 269 6.14 -11.21 -0.12
N LYS A 270 5.93 -10.27 -1.03
CA LYS A 270 5.57 -8.88 -0.70
C LYS A 270 4.08 -8.66 -0.84
N ARG A 271 3.51 -7.86 0.08
CA ARG A 271 2.12 -7.40 -0.01
C ARG A 271 2.01 -6.39 -1.15
N VAL A 272 0.89 -6.37 -1.84
CA VAL A 272 0.62 -5.37 -2.87
C VAL A 272 -0.70 -4.69 -2.56
N ILE A 273 -0.66 -3.37 -2.50
CA ILE A 273 -1.85 -2.51 -2.38
C ILE A 273 -2.07 -1.87 -3.75
N THR A 274 -3.23 -2.10 -4.36
CA THR A 274 -3.65 -1.37 -5.57
C THR A 274 -4.42 -0.13 -5.14
N ALA A 275 -3.89 1.05 -5.48
CA ALA A 275 -4.32 2.32 -4.94
C ALA A 275 -4.77 3.31 -6.01
N THR A 276 -5.58 4.27 -5.60
CA THR A 276 -6.12 5.42 -6.35
C THR A 276 -7.11 5.06 -7.46
N GLU A 277 -8.11 5.92 -7.66
CA GLU A 277 -9.10 5.85 -8.74
C GLU A 277 -9.83 4.49 -8.80
N MET A 278 -10.13 3.88 -7.64
CA MET A 278 -10.79 2.57 -7.60
C MET A 278 -12.33 2.69 -7.72
N LEU A 279 -12.95 3.55 -6.91
CA LEU A 279 -14.37 3.86 -6.90
C LEU A 279 -14.59 5.38 -6.85
N GLU A 280 -13.79 6.14 -7.58
CA GLU A 280 -13.68 7.60 -7.54
C GLU A 280 -15.04 8.30 -7.68
N SER A 281 -15.92 7.80 -8.56
CA SER A 281 -17.26 8.36 -8.75
C SER A 281 -18.10 8.30 -7.46
N MET A 282 -17.79 7.38 -6.53
CA MET A 282 -18.49 7.27 -5.26
C MET A 282 -18.14 8.37 -4.25
N ILE A 283 -17.18 9.24 -4.54
CA ILE A 283 -17.03 10.50 -3.80
C ILE A 283 -18.35 11.29 -3.81
N LYS A 284 -19.02 11.35 -4.96
CA LYS A 284 -20.24 12.12 -5.15
C LYS A 284 -21.51 11.28 -5.38
N ASN A 285 -21.35 10.05 -5.87
CA ASN A 285 -22.46 9.19 -6.26
C ASN A 285 -22.61 7.98 -5.32
N PRO A 286 -23.82 7.51 -5.03
CA PRO A 286 -24.05 6.34 -4.18
C PRO A 286 -23.76 5.00 -4.89
N ARG A 287 -23.39 5.03 -6.17
CA ARG A 287 -23.06 3.85 -6.98
C ARG A 287 -21.84 4.14 -7.84
N PRO A 288 -20.92 3.17 -8.00
CA PRO A 288 -19.78 3.30 -8.91
C PRO A 288 -20.22 3.13 -10.36
N THR A 289 -19.37 3.55 -11.27
CA THR A 289 -19.49 3.24 -12.69
C THR A 289 -19.21 1.76 -12.95
N ARG A 290 -19.62 1.26 -14.12
CA ARG A 290 -19.30 -0.12 -14.54
C ARG A 290 -17.80 -0.32 -14.78
N ALA A 291 -17.11 0.71 -15.26
CA ALA A 291 -15.66 0.68 -15.46
C ALA A 291 -14.92 0.49 -14.12
N GLU A 292 -15.30 1.24 -13.09
CA GLU A 292 -14.73 1.12 -11.74
C GLU A 292 -14.98 -0.25 -11.12
N ILE A 293 -16.18 -0.81 -11.27
CA ILE A 293 -16.48 -2.18 -10.81
C ILE A 293 -15.54 -3.18 -11.50
N SER A 294 -15.32 -3.04 -12.81
CA SER A 294 -14.42 -3.89 -13.58
C SER A 294 -12.97 -3.71 -13.16
N ASP A 295 -12.54 -2.49 -12.84
CA ASP A 295 -11.18 -2.20 -12.38
C ASP A 295 -10.89 -2.84 -11.01
N VAL A 296 -11.79 -2.66 -10.04
CA VAL A 296 -11.70 -3.35 -8.73
C VAL A 296 -11.64 -4.87 -8.92
N ALA A 297 -12.52 -5.43 -9.74
CA ALA A 297 -12.53 -6.87 -10.02
C ALA A 297 -11.22 -7.34 -10.66
N ASN A 298 -10.69 -6.61 -11.65
CA ASN A 298 -9.42 -6.94 -12.28
C ASN A 298 -8.25 -6.87 -11.30
N ALA A 299 -8.22 -5.89 -10.38
CA ALA A 299 -7.21 -5.86 -9.33
C ALA A 299 -7.23 -7.13 -8.47
N VAL A 300 -8.42 -7.65 -8.16
CA VAL A 300 -8.60 -8.90 -7.38
C VAL A 300 -8.22 -10.13 -8.23
N TYR A 301 -8.65 -10.22 -9.48
CA TYR A 301 -8.25 -11.30 -10.41
C TYR A 301 -6.75 -11.40 -10.58
N ASP A 302 -6.06 -10.27 -10.67
CA ASP A 302 -4.59 -10.21 -10.78
C ASP A 302 -3.87 -10.60 -9.47
N GLY A 303 -4.61 -10.83 -8.37
CA GLY A 303 -4.07 -11.33 -7.11
C GLY A 303 -3.47 -10.27 -6.20
N THR A 304 -3.97 -9.01 -6.23
CA THR A 304 -3.56 -7.99 -5.26
C THR A 304 -3.79 -8.45 -3.81
N SER A 305 -3.00 -7.97 -2.86
CA SER A 305 -3.21 -8.28 -1.43
C SER A 305 -4.30 -7.40 -0.83
N ALA A 306 -4.34 -6.14 -1.26
CA ALA A 306 -5.31 -5.16 -0.82
C ALA A 306 -5.67 -4.17 -1.93
N ILE A 307 -6.84 -3.58 -1.79
CA ILE A 307 -7.36 -2.48 -2.60
C ILE A 307 -7.60 -1.28 -1.70
N MET A 308 -7.36 -0.07 -2.19
CA MET A 308 -7.39 1.14 -1.38
C MET A 308 -8.46 2.12 -1.86
N LEU A 309 -9.13 2.74 -0.89
CA LEU A 309 -10.01 3.89 -1.05
C LEU A 309 -9.30 5.15 -0.55
N SER A 310 -9.28 6.19 -1.35
CA SER A 310 -8.61 7.47 -1.08
C SER A 310 -9.64 8.56 -0.76
N GLY A 311 -9.94 9.43 -1.69
CA GLY A 311 -10.95 10.49 -1.57
C GLY A 311 -12.35 9.96 -1.27
N GLU A 312 -12.65 8.75 -1.73
CA GLU A 312 -13.95 8.10 -1.56
C GLU A 312 -14.34 7.93 -0.09
N THR A 313 -13.37 7.68 0.79
CA THR A 313 -13.60 7.56 2.24
C THR A 313 -13.18 8.80 3.03
N ALA A 314 -12.15 9.53 2.55
CA ALA A 314 -11.61 10.68 3.26
C ALA A 314 -12.51 11.92 3.16
N ALA A 315 -13.10 12.17 1.99
CA ALA A 315 -13.87 13.38 1.67
C ALA A 315 -15.22 13.11 0.99
N GLY A 316 -15.50 11.84 0.64
CA GLY A 316 -16.71 11.46 -0.09
C GLY A 316 -17.99 11.52 0.74
N ASN A 317 -19.12 11.61 0.07
CA ASN A 317 -20.43 11.68 0.69
C ASN A 317 -20.91 10.30 1.25
N TYR A 318 -20.28 9.20 0.82
CA TYR A 318 -20.77 7.83 1.09
C TYR A 318 -19.68 6.89 1.62
N PRO A 319 -18.86 7.27 2.64
CA PRO A 319 -17.68 6.49 3.02
C PRO A 319 -18.00 5.04 3.39
N VAL A 320 -19.01 4.79 4.23
CA VAL A 320 -19.42 3.43 4.64
C VAL A 320 -19.92 2.60 3.46
N LEU A 321 -20.80 3.19 2.63
CA LEU A 321 -21.36 2.51 1.46
C LEU A 321 -20.26 2.15 0.45
N THR A 322 -19.24 2.97 0.31
CA THR A 322 -18.11 2.74 -0.57
C THR A 322 -17.28 1.54 -0.10
N VAL A 323 -16.99 1.43 1.21
CA VAL A 323 -16.34 0.24 1.79
C VAL A 323 -17.18 -1.01 1.56
N GLN A 324 -18.49 -0.95 1.83
CA GLN A 324 -19.42 -2.07 1.58
C GLN A 324 -19.44 -2.48 0.11
N THR A 325 -19.44 -1.52 -0.80
CA THR A 325 -19.45 -1.77 -2.24
C THR A 325 -18.15 -2.44 -2.69
N MET A 326 -17.00 -1.92 -2.27
CA MET A 326 -15.70 -2.51 -2.54
C MET A 326 -15.61 -3.94 -1.99
N ALA A 327 -16.09 -4.16 -0.77
CA ALA A 327 -16.11 -5.48 -0.13
C ALA A 327 -16.97 -6.47 -0.93
N ARG A 328 -18.15 -6.05 -1.42
CA ARG A 328 -19.02 -6.89 -2.24
C ARG A 328 -18.41 -7.24 -3.59
N ILE A 329 -17.78 -6.28 -4.27
CA ILE A 329 -17.11 -6.53 -5.55
C ILE A 329 -15.97 -7.53 -5.34
N ALA A 330 -15.11 -7.31 -4.35
CA ALA A 330 -14.00 -8.21 -4.05
C ALA A 330 -14.50 -9.63 -3.74
N LEU A 331 -15.50 -9.77 -2.87
CA LEU A 331 -16.05 -11.08 -2.49
C LEU A 331 -16.65 -11.82 -3.69
N GLN A 332 -17.44 -11.12 -4.51
CA GLN A 332 -18.03 -11.70 -5.72
C GLN A 332 -16.98 -12.13 -6.74
N THR A 333 -15.92 -11.34 -6.89
CA THR A 333 -14.80 -11.68 -7.77
C THR A 333 -14.07 -12.92 -7.27
N GLU A 334 -13.76 -12.98 -5.98
CA GLU A 334 -13.08 -14.12 -5.33
C GLU A 334 -13.88 -15.42 -5.47
N TYR A 335 -15.20 -15.34 -5.43
CA TYR A 335 -16.07 -16.50 -5.65
C TYR A 335 -15.92 -17.12 -7.05
N ASN A 336 -15.58 -16.29 -8.06
CA ASN A 336 -15.40 -16.72 -9.44
C ASN A 336 -13.95 -17.10 -9.80
N ILE A 337 -13.00 -17.00 -8.85
CA ILE A 337 -11.61 -17.40 -9.07
C ILE A 337 -11.43 -18.88 -8.74
N ASP A 338 -10.92 -19.66 -9.69
CA ASP A 338 -10.42 -21.00 -9.41
C ASP A 338 -9.02 -20.92 -8.79
N TYR A 339 -8.98 -20.70 -7.48
CA TYR A 339 -7.73 -20.63 -6.73
C TYR A 339 -6.93 -21.93 -6.75
N LYS A 340 -7.60 -23.08 -6.88
CA LYS A 340 -6.92 -24.38 -7.00
C LYS A 340 -6.11 -24.44 -8.29
N LYS A 341 -6.75 -24.09 -9.42
CA LYS A 341 -6.07 -23.98 -10.71
C LYS A 341 -4.95 -22.95 -10.66
N MET A 342 -5.22 -21.76 -10.12
CA MET A 342 -4.21 -20.71 -9.97
C MET A 342 -2.99 -21.17 -9.15
N PHE A 343 -3.19 -21.97 -8.11
CA PHE A 343 -2.11 -22.52 -7.30
C PHE A 343 -1.22 -23.46 -8.11
N TYR A 344 -1.81 -24.41 -8.84
CA TYR A 344 -1.05 -25.39 -9.64
C TYR A 344 -0.42 -24.79 -10.90
N ASP A 345 -1.03 -23.80 -11.52
CA ASP A 345 -0.49 -23.11 -12.70
C ASP A 345 0.64 -22.13 -12.36
N SER A 346 0.83 -21.81 -11.09
CA SER A 346 1.86 -20.85 -10.65
C SER A 346 3.23 -21.51 -10.50
N ASN A 347 4.24 -20.99 -11.19
CA ASN A 347 5.62 -21.45 -11.09
C ASN A 347 6.32 -20.81 -9.87
N PHE A 348 6.04 -21.30 -8.67
CA PHE A 348 6.68 -20.84 -7.46
C PHE A 348 8.12 -21.32 -7.37
N ILE A 349 9.03 -20.40 -7.10
CA ILE A 349 10.42 -20.73 -6.78
C ILE A 349 10.50 -21.01 -5.28
N ILE A 350 10.90 -22.21 -4.90
CA ILE A 350 11.11 -22.62 -3.52
C ILE A 350 12.59 -22.40 -3.18
N ARG A 351 12.86 -21.47 -2.26
CA ARG A 351 14.22 -20.99 -1.96
C ARG A 351 14.80 -21.52 -0.66
N ASN A 352 13.95 -21.87 0.30
CA ASN A 352 14.37 -22.29 1.64
C ASN A 352 13.32 -23.22 2.29
N THR A 353 13.64 -23.71 3.50
CA THR A 353 12.77 -24.63 4.25
C THR A 353 11.39 -24.04 4.55
N VAL A 354 11.31 -22.76 4.93
CA VAL A 354 10.02 -22.10 5.24
C VAL A 354 9.14 -22.00 3.97
N ASP A 355 9.74 -21.72 2.83
CA ASP A 355 9.08 -21.76 1.52
C ASP A 355 8.52 -23.16 1.24
N ALA A 356 9.34 -24.19 1.40
CA ALA A 356 8.96 -25.58 1.12
C ALA A 356 7.81 -26.03 2.03
N ILE A 357 7.92 -25.77 3.33
CA ILE A 357 6.88 -26.09 4.32
C ILE A 357 5.58 -25.33 4.01
N SER A 358 5.66 -24.04 3.70
CA SER A 358 4.48 -23.23 3.41
C SER A 358 3.77 -23.69 2.12
N HIS A 359 4.53 -24.03 1.09
CA HIS A 359 3.99 -24.61 -0.15
C HIS A 359 3.35 -25.97 0.10
N ALA A 360 4.05 -26.86 0.81
CA ALA A 360 3.54 -28.19 1.18
C ALA A 360 2.28 -28.09 2.05
N THR A 361 2.20 -27.09 2.95
CA THR A 361 1.01 -26.80 3.76
C THR A 361 -0.21 -26.48 2.88
N CYS A 362 -0.03 -25.62 1.86
CA CYS A 362 -1.09 -25.27 0.92
C CYS A 362 -1.53 -26.49 0.08
N ASN A 363 -0.56 -27.23 -0.44
CA ASN A 363 -0.85 -28.45 -1.21
C ASN A 363 -1.58 -29.50 -0.36
N MET A 364 -1.09 -29.75 0.86
CA MET A 364 -1.72 -30.66 1.82
C MET A 364 -3.18 -30.24 2.10
N ALA A 365 -3.42 -28.94 2.31
CA ALA A 365 -4.76 -28.43 2.57
C ALA A 365 -5.71 -28.68 1.39
N ILE A 366 -5.23 -28.55 0.16
CA ILE A 366 -6.01 -28.85 -1.06
C ILE A 366 -6.28 -30.34 -1.16
N ASP A 367 -5.27 -31.20 -0.96
CA ASP A 367 -5.36 -32.66 -1.16
C ASP A 367 -6.28 -33.33 -0.14
N VAL A 368 -6.22 -32.89 1.13
CA VAL A 368 -7.10 -33.43 2.18
C VAL A 368 -8.46 -32.75 2.26
N GLY A 369 -8.72 -31.75 1.43
CA GLY A 369 -9.96 -30.95 1.47
C GLY A 369 -10.13 -30.19 2.80
N ALA A 370 -9.04 -29.62 3.32
CA ALA A 370 -9.07 -28.89 4.57
C ALA A 370 -9.89 -27.59 4.47
N ARG A 371 -10.66 -27.29 5.52
CA ARG A 371 -11.50 -26.10 5.59
C ARG A 371 -10.72 -24.86 6.03
N ALA A 372 -9.59 -25.07 6.73
CA ALA A 372 -8.73 -23.98 7.17
C ALA A 372 -7.26 -24.43 7.25
N ILE A 373 -6.35 -23.47 7.10
CA ILE A 373 -4.94 -23.59 7.44
C ILE A 373 -4.70 -22.71 8.68
N ALA A 374 -4.26 -23.28 9.78
CA ALA A 374 -3.88 -22.52 10.97
C ALA A 374 -2.35 -22.36 11.00
N VAL A 375 -1.89 -21.12 10.91
CA VAL A 375 -0.47 -20.77 10.91
C VAL A 375 -0.11 -20.13 12.24
N CYS A 376 0.72 -20.78 13.03
CA CYS A 376 1.23 -20.26 14.30
C CYS A 376 2.59 -19.58 14.07
N SER A 377 2.63 -18.26 14.23
CA SER A 377 3.83 -17.46 13.93
C SER A 377 3.92 -16.20 14.77
N ILE A 378 4.99 -16.01 15.52
CA ILE A 378 5.23 -14.81 16.35
C ILE A 378 5.34 -13.56 15.45
N SER A 379 6.22 -13.59 14.45
CA SER A 379 6.48 -12.44 13.54
C SER A 379 5.56 -12.36 12.32
N GLY A 380 4.61 -13.30 12.18
CA GLY A 380 3.72 -13.38 11.02
C GLY A 380 4.39 -13.80 9.70
N GLY A 381 5.70 -14.10 9.72
CA GLY A 381 6.47 -14.45 8.51
C GLY A 381 5.88 -15.64 7.78
N THR A 382 5.60 -16.72 8.48
CA THR A 382 5.00 -17.94 7.92
C THR A 382 3.58 -17.68 7.36
N ALA A 383 2.78 -16.86 8.06
CA ALA A 383 1.44 -16.52 7.58
C ALA A 383 1.50 -15.73 6.26
N ARG A 384 2.47 -14.80 6.12
CA ARG A 384 2.72 -14.10 4.85
C ARG A 384 3.20 -15.06 3.75
N MET A 385 4.06 -16.02 4.13
CA MET A 385 4.55 -17.03 3.20
C MET A 385 3.42 -17.91 2.66
N VAL A 386 2.53 -18.42 3.52
CA VAL A 386 1.35 -19.18 3.11
C VAL A 386 0.41 -18.33 2.26
N SER A 387 0.19 -17.07 2.66
CA SER A 387 -0.65 -16.10 1.93
C SER A 387 -0.23 -15.90 0.48
N ARG A 388 1.10 -15.87 0.17
CA ARG A 388 1.58 -15.63 -1.21
C ARG A 388 1.13 -16.68 -2.22
N PHE A 389 0.90 -17.90 -1.76
CA PHE A 389 0.51 -19.03 -2.63
C PHE A 389 -0.94 -18.92 -3.13
N ARG A 390 -1.76 -18.03 -2.54
CA ARG A 390 -3.16 -17.83 -2.93
C ARG A 390 -3.96 -19.13 -2.92
N CYS A 391 -3.71 -19.98 -1.91
CA CYS A 391 -4.45 -21.22 -1.70
C CYS A 391 -5.96 -20.97 -1.54
N PRO A 392 -6.84 -21.86 -2.04
CA PRO A 392 -8.30 -21.72 -1.87
C PRO A 392 -8.75 -21.74 -0.42
N THR A 393 -7.99 -22.44 0.45
CA THR A 393 -8.31 -22.64 1.88
C THR A 393 -8.13 -21.34 2.66
N ASP A 394 -9.01 -21.07 3.61
CA ASP A 394 -8.93 -19.90 4.49
C ASP A 394 -7.75 -20.03 5.47
N ILE A 395 -7.05 -18.94 5.74
CA ILE A 395 -5.83 -18.91 6.55
C ILE A 395 -6.12 -18.22 7.88
N LEU A 396 -5.92 -18.95 8.99
CA LEU A 396 -5.89 -18.39 10.33
C LEU A 396 -4.45 -18.05 10.70
N GLY A 397 -4.17 -16.79 11.00
CA GLY A 397 -2.86 -16.36 11.49
C GLY A 397 -2.87 -16.23 13.01
N VAL A 398 -2.32 -17.22 13.72
CA VAL A 398 -2.24 -17.21 15.19
C VAL A 398 -0.93 -16.60 15.63
N THR A 399 -0.98 -15.53 16.42
CA THR A 399 0.19 -14.83 16.93
C THR A 399 0.04 -14.45 18.40
N THR A 400 1.15 -14.28 19.08
CA THR A 400 1.23 -13.81 20.47
C THR A 400 1.68 -12.36 20.58
N ASP A 401 1.94 -11.73 19.43
CA ASP A 401 2.38 -10.35 19.32
C ASP A 401 1.28 -9.46 18.72
N GLU A 402 0.91 -8.41 19.45
CA GLU A 402 -0.20 -7.52 19.08
C GLU A 402 0.08 -6.71 17.81
N ARG A 403 1.32 -6.28 17.59
CA ARG A 403 1.68 -5.55 16.35
C ARG A 403 1.60 -6.49 15.16
N THR A 404 2.10 -7.71 15.28
CA THR A 404 1.97 -8.74 14.25
C THR A 404 0.51 -9.05 13.94
N TRP A 405 -0.34 -9.14 14.97
CA TRP A 405 -1.78 -9.33 14.81
C TRP A 405 -2.39 -8.23 13.91
N ARG A 406 -2.07 -6.97 14.18
CA ARG A 406 -2.53 -5.86 13.32
C ARG A 406 -1.91 -5.90 11.93
N LYS A 407 -0.59 -6.14 11.81
CA LYS A 407 0.08 -6.19 10.52
C LYS A 407 -0.40 -7.32 9.60
N LEU A 408 -0.83 -8.43 10.17
CA LEU A 408 -1.44 -9.53 9.41
C LEU A 408 -2.77 -9.14 8.77
N ALA A 409 -3.46 -8.10 9.26
CA ALA A 409 -4.68 -7.56 8.65
C ALA A 409 -4.48 -7.07 7.21
N LEU A 410 -3.24 -6.74 6.79
CA LEU A 410 -2.90 -6.41 5.40
C LEU A 410 -2.51 -7.64 4.55
N SER A 411 -2.45 -8.83 5.12
CA SER A 411 -2.04 -10.05 4.41
C SER A 411 -3.24 -10.75 3.77
N TRP A 412 -3.17 -11.01 2.46
CA TRP A 412 -4.25 -11.63 1.71
C TRP A 412 -4.68 -12.97 2.32
N GLY A 413 -5.97 -13.18 2.47
CA GLY A 413 -6.57 -14.43 2.96
C GLY A 413 -6.33 -14.73 4.44
N VAL A 414 -5.52 -13.95 5.15
CA VAL A 414 -5.21 -14.19 6.57
C VAL A 414 -6.27 -13.56 7.46
N THR A 415 -6.84 -14.36 8.36
CA THR A 415 -7.65 -13.88 9.49
C THR A 415 -6.78 -13.97 10.72
N PRO A 416 -6.27 -12.85 11.25
CA PRO A 416 -5.38 -12.87 12.40
C PRO A 416 -6.14 -13.03 13.72
N VAL A 417 -5.58 -13.82 14.63
CA VAL A 417 -6.10 -14.00 15.99
C VAL A 417 -4.95 -13.91 17.00
N MET A 418 -5.26 -13.34 18.16
CA MET A 418 -4.35 -13.25 19.29
C MET A 418 -4.43 -14.52 20.15
N SER A 419 -3.29 -14.98 20.62
CA SER A 419 -3.14 -16.10 21.53
C SER A 419 -2.13 -15.78 22.63
N GLU A 420 -2.20 -16.52 23.70
CA GLU A 420 -1.11 -16.58 24.70
C GLU A 420 0.07 -17.40 24.17
N MET A 421 1.21 -17.29 24.83
CA MET A 421 2.43 -18.01 24.48
C MET A 421 2.21 -19.53 24.65
N PHE A 422 2.61 -20.31 23.67
CA PHE A 422 2.51 -21.77 23.70
C PHE A 422 3.71 -22.39 24.45
N ASN A 423 3.42 -23.21 25.44
CA ASN A 423 4.45 -23.89 26.25
C ASN A 423 4.81 -25.27 25.70
N SER A 424 3.98 -25.83 24.83
CA SER A 424 4.22 -27.14 24.18
C SER A 424 3.50 -27.19 22.82
N LEU A 425 3.92 -28.17 21.99
CA LEU A 425 3.26 -28.44 20.70
C LEU A 425 1.82 -28.89 20.86
N ASP A 426 1.50 -29.65 21.91
CA ASP A 426 0.13 -30.11 22.15
C ASP A 426 -0.81 -28.91 22.44
N VAL A 427 -0.36 -27.98 23.26
CA VAL A 427 -1.10 -26.73 23.53
C VAL A 427 -1.26 -25.91 22.26
N LEU A 428 -0.19 -25.77 21.46
CA LEU A 428 -0.25 -25.07 20.18
C LEU A 428 -1.31 -25.68 19.25
N PHE A 429 -1.29 -27.01 19.06
CA PHE A 429 -2.24 -27.71 18.18
C PHE A 429 -3.67 -27.59 18.71
N TYR A 430 -3.86 -27.78 20.01
CA TYR A 430 -5.18 -27.63 20.64
C TYR A 430 -5.76 -26.23 20.46
N THR A 431 -4.96 -25.21 20.73
CA THR A 431 -5.35 -23.81 20.62
C THR A 431 -5.63 -23.41 19.17
N ALA A 432 -4.75 -23.78 18.24
CA ALA A 432 -4.94 -23.53 16.82
C ALA A 432 -6.24 -24.16 16.28
N LYS A 433 -6.53 -25.40 16.72
CA LYS A 433 -7.76 -26.11 16.37
C LYS A 433 -9.01 -25.38 16.89
N ASN A 434 -8.99 -24.94 18.14
CA ASN A 434 -10.13 -24.23 18.75
C ASN A 434 -10.38 -22.88 18.08
N PHE A 435 -9.32 -22.10 17.81
CA PHE A 435 -9.46 -20.85 17.07
C PHE A 435 -9.98 -21.07 15.64
N ALA A 436 -9.47 -22.08 14.91
CA ALA A 436 -9.98 -22.40 13.59
C ALA A 436 -11.48 -22.78 13.64
N LYS A 437 -11.86 -23.59 14.61
CA LYS A 437 -13.25 -24.01 14.81
C LYS A 437 -14.18 -22.82 15.05
N SER A 438 -13.81 -21.91 15.96
CA SER A 438 -14.65 -20.75 16.30
C SER A 438 -14.68 -19.73 15.17
N THR A 439 -13.51 -19.41 14.58
CA THR A 439 -13.38 -18.34 13.55
C THR A 439 -14.11 -18.70 12.25
N PHE A 440 -14.04 -19.97 11.84
CA PHE A 440 -14.60 -20.43 10.56
C PHE A 440 -15.87 -21.28 10.72
N SER A 441 -16.42 -21.39 11.93
CA SER A 441 -17.62 -22.18 12.25
C SER A 441 -17.51 -23.62 11.74
N LEU A 442 -16.37 -24.27 12.03
CA LEU A 442 -16.11 -25.63 11.53
C LEU A 442 -16.93 -26.67 12.29
N ALA A 443 -17.41 -27.69 11.56
CA ALA A 443 -18.19 -28.80 12.06
C ALA A 443 -17.34 -30.02 12.42
N LYS A 444 -17.90 -30.95 13.19
CA LYS A 444 -17.26 -32.24 13.48
C LYS A 444 -17.03 -33.01 12.16
N GLY A 445 -15.80 -33.45 11.95
CA GLY A 445 -15.38 -34.14 10.73
C GLY A 445 -14.63 -33.23 9.74
N ASP A 446 -14.74 -31.91 9.87
CA ASP A 446 -13.92 -30.97 9.08
C ASP A 446 -12.42 -31.17 9.39
N ARG A 447 -11.58 -31.01 8.37
CA ARG A 447 -10.13 -31.10 8.50
C ARG A 447 -9.51 -29.70 8.48
N ILE A 448 -8.43 -29.54 9.24
CA ILE A 448 -7.56 -28.37 9.20
C ILE A 448 -6.11 -28.81 9.04
N VAL A 449 -5.30 -27.95 8.45
CA VAL A 449 -3.83 -28.12 8.41
C VAL A 449 -3.22 -27.07 9.34
N ILE A 450 -2.38 -27.51 10.26
CA ILE A 450 -1.67 -26.63 11.20
C ILE A 450 -0.20 -26.59 10.79
N THR A 451 0.38 -25.40 10.73
CA THR A 451 1.82 -25.20 10.47
C THR A 451 2.40 -24.18 11.44
N GLY A 452 3.68 -24.35 11.77
CA GLY A 452 4.39 -23.47 12.69
C GLY A 452 5.80 -23.97 12.96
N GLY A 453 6.47 -23.34 13.91
CA GLY A 453 7.77 -23.78 14.42
C GLY A 453 7.66 -24.51 15.76
N VAL A 454 8.69 -25.24 16.13
CA VAL A 454 8.84 -25.79 17.49
C VAL A 454 8.88 -24.63 18.48
N THR A 455 8.25 -24.81 19.64
CA THR A 455 8.10 -23.80 20.71
C THR A 455 9.39 -23.49 21.46
N ASN A 456 10.44 -23.06 20.75
CA ASN A 456 11.74 -22.68 21.35
C ASN A 456 11.93 -21.16 21.48
N GLY A 457 10.88 -20.38 21.26
CA GLY A 457 10.90 -18.91 21.41
C GLY A 457 11.61 -18.14 20.30
N SER A 458 12.14 -18.80 19.26
CA SER A 458 12.82 -18.12 18.16
C SER A 458 11.92 -18.02 16.93
N SER A 459 11.93 -16.85 16.28
CA SER A 459 11.21 -16.61 15.01
C SER A 459 11.96 -17.25 13.84
N GLY A 460 11.21 -17.66 12.78
CA GLY A 460 11.80 -18.14 11.52
C GLY A 460 12.01 -19.66 11.43
N ASN A 461 11.61 -20.43 12.43
CA ASN A 461 11.83 -21.89 12.51
C ASN A 461 10.62 -22.74 12.13
N THR A 462 9.84 -22.31 11.13
CA THR A 462 8.70 -23.11 10.64
C THR A 462 9.19 -24.43 10.06
N ASN A 463 8.81 -25.55 10.71
CA ASN A 463 9.29 -26.89 10.36
C ASN A 463 8.25 -28.00 10.59
N ILE A 464 6.98 -27.64 10.88
CA ILE A 464 5.93 -28.60 11.21
C ILE A 464 4.75 -28.39 10.27
N ILE A 465 4.18 -29.52 9.81
CA ILE A 465 2.85 -29.60 9.19
C ILE A 465 2.09 -30.72 9.90
N LYS A 466 0.87 -30.45 10.34
CA LYS A 466 -0.02 -31.43 10.97
C LYS A 466 -1.43 -31.32 10.41
N VAL A 467 -2.04 -32.42 10.08
CA VAL A 467 -3.47 -32.50 9.76
C VAL A 467 -4.23 -32.89 11.02
N GLU A 468 -5.27 -32.12 11.34
CA GLU A 468 -6.18 -32.36 12.46
C GLU A 468 -7.61 -32.44 11.97
N GLN A 469 -8.44 -33.23 12.65
CA GLN A 469 -9.89 -33.30 12.46
C GLN A 469 -10.60 -32.57 13.64
N ILE A 470 -11.63 -31.77 13.32
CA ILE A 470 -12.46 -31.07 14.32
C ILE A 470 -13.34 -32.06 15.08
#